data_ae30fa27c9d285fd7b691cddba39cdbe
#
_entry.id   ae30fa27c9d285fd7b691cddba39cdbe
#
_cell.length_a   1.000
_cell.length_b   1.000
_cell.length_c   1.000
_cell.angle_alpha   90.00
_cell.angle_beta   90.00
_cell.angle_gamma   90.00
#
_symmetry.space_group_name_H-M   'P 1'
#
loop_
_entity.id
_entity.type
_entity.pdbx_description
1 polymer ?
#
loop_
_entity_poly.entity_id
_entity_poly.type
_entity_poly.pdbx_seq_one_letter_code
_entity_poly.pdbx_strand_id
1 'polypeptide(L)'
;LEYEYEEVYVDFKADWARIIENHLDILHVFWMHGDTIPDKNVNRETITSFNQKIKRDNRQIESIYSYKTNGQEEFIRIKFVPPGRIFIYKGSPESTRYIQVLDHIPLGNNKARVIVRHYRKFLKNKIFTNLVLFSNLQRRTFYKIFTEDYLVLRTQTFNEQMGYIQKDNVKLLGEDKMVQYYWDWLQNAL
;
A
#
# COMPACT_ATOMS: atom_id res chain seq x y z
N LEU A 1 3.38 -23.67 10.07
CA LEU A 1 3.03 -22.49 9.25
C LEU A 1 4.24 -22.06 8.46
N GLU A 2 4.06 -21.78 7.17
CA GLU A 2 5.16 -21.39 6.28
C GLU A 2 5.64 -19.95 6.52
N TYR A 3 4.78 -19.12 7.15
CA TYR A 3 5.00 -17.71 7.42
C TYR A 3 4.90 -17.39 8.91
N GLU A 4 5.74 -16.48 9.38
CA GLU A 4 5.56 -15.74 10.62
C GLU A 4 4.87 -14.41 10.29
N TYR A 5 4.03 -13.89 11.18
CA TYR A 5 3.37 -12.61 10.95
C TYR A 5 3.41 -11.69 12.16
N GLU A 6 3.33 -10.40 11.88
CA GLU A 6 3.13 -9.33 12.85
C GLU A 6 1.90 -8.52 12.45
N GLU A 7 1.18 -8.00 13.43
CA GLU A 7 0.01 -7.16 13.23
C GLU A 7 0.22 -5.80 13.86
N VAL A 8 -0.12 -4.75 13.13
CA VAL A 8 -0.21 -3.38 13.62
C VAL A 8 -1.52 -2.77 13.14
N TYR A 9 -2.03 -1.79 13.87
CA TYR A 9 -3.18 -1.00 13.40
C TYR A 9 -2.90 0.49 13.53
N VAL A 10 -3.51 1.27 12.66
CA VAL A 10 -3.42 2.72 12.63
C VAL A 10 -4.81 3.31 12.36
N ASP A 11 -5.18 4.31 13.16
CA ASP A 11 -6.42 5.06 12.96
C ASP A 11 -6.10 6.34 12.18
N PHE A 12 -6.74 6.47 11.03
CA PHE A 12 -6.65 7.63 10.17
C PHE A 12 -7.84 8.56 10.39
N LYS A 13 -7.58 9.88 10.44
CA LYS A 13 -8.60 10.92 10.33
C LYS A 13 -8.71 11.36 8.86
N ALA A 14 -9.18 10.43 8.04
CA ALA A 14 -9.32 10.60 6.61
C ALA A 14 -10.48 9.74 6.10
N ASP A 15 -10.98 10.10 4.91
CA ASP A 15 -12.00 9.33 4.23
C ASP A 15 -11.48 7.92 3.91
N TRP A 16 -12.30 6.92 4.22
CA TRP A 16 -11.98 5.51 4.01
C TRP A 16 -11.61 5.18 2.56
N ALA A 17 -12.34 5.75 1.60
CA ALA A 17 -12.08 5.51 0.19
C ALA A 17 -10.72 6.08 -0.25
N ARG A 18 -10.32 7.24 0.30
CA ARG A 18 -9.02 7.85 0.02
C ARG A 18 -7.86 7.06 0.62
N ILE A 19 -8.06 6.42 1.76
CA ILE A 19 -7.03 5.55 2.34
C ILE A 19 -6.80 4.32 1.46
N ILE A 20 -7.88 3.72 0.94
CA ILE A 20 -7.76 2.60 -0.01
C ILE A 20 -7.07 3.05 -1.29
N GLU A 21 -7.47 4.19 -1.87
CA GLU A 21 -6.83 4.79 -3.04
C GLU A 21 -5.32 4.93 -2.84
N ASN A 22 -4.90 5.54 -1.73
CA ASN A 22 -3.48 5.71 -1.39
C ASN A 22 -2.72 4.39 -1.36
N HIS A 23 -3.30 3.35 -0.75
CA HIS A 23 -2.64 2.04 -0.67
C HIS A 23 -2.67 1.25 -2.00
N LEU A 24 -3.48 1.63 -2.96
CA LEU A 24 -3.51 1.07 -4.31
C LEU A 24 -2.57 1.79 -5.28
N ASP A 25 -2.22 3.03 -5.00
CA ASP A 25 -1.24 3.81 -5.75
C ASP A 25 0.18 3.36 -5.39
N ILE A 26 0.80 2.56 -6.27
CA ILE A 26 2.19 2.13 -6.05
C ILE A 26 3.19 3.27 -6.29
N LEU A 27 2.85 4.24 -7.12
CA LEU A 27 3.79 5.29 -7.48
C LEU A 27 4.11 6.21 -6.31
N HIS A 28 3.11 6.51 -5.45
CA HIS A 28 3.34 7.36 -4.28
C HIS A 28 4.44 6.81 -3.37
N VAL A 29 4.57 5.48 -3.30
CA VAL A 29 5.56 4.79 -2.45
C VAL A 29 6.98 5.22 -2.81
N PHE A 30 7.28 5.37 -4.10
CA PHE A 30 8.61 5.79 -4.56
C PHE A 30 8.89 7.28 -4.34
N TRP A 31 7.84 8.08 -4.29
CA TRP A 31 7.95 9.53 -4.12
C TRP A 31 7.94 9.95 -2.66
N MET A 32 7.07 9.36 -1.87
CA MET A 32 6.83 9.78 -0.49
C MET A 32 7.69 9.03 0.52
N HIS A 33 7.93 7.74 0.26
CA HIS A 33 8.60 6.86 1.22
C HIS A 33 10.02 6.50 0.81
N GLY A 34 10.59 7.15 -0.21
CA GLY A 34 11.93 6.83 -0.73
C GLY A 34 13.02 6.82 0.34
N ASP A 35 12.92 7.72 1.34
CA ASP A 35 13.85 7.78 2.47
C ASP A 35 13.49 6.86 3.63
N THR A 36 12.26 6.31 3.63
CA THR A 36 11.72 5.52 4.74
C THR A 36 11.70 4.03 4.45
N ILE A 37 11.59 3.66 3.17
CA ILE A 37 11.63 2.26 2.75
C ILE A 37 13.02 1.69 3.06
N PRO A 38 13.09 0.49 3.69
CA PRO A 38 14.38 -0.13 4.04
C PRO A 38 15.31 -0.38 2.85
N ASP A 39 14.75 -0.54 1.67
CA ASP A 39 15.50 -0.70 0.43
C ASP A 39 15.85 0.69 -0.14
N LYS A 40 16.94 1.25 0.35
CA LYS A 40 17.47 2.56 -0.10
C LYS A 40 17.79 2.63 -1.60
N ASN A 41 17.81 1.48 -2.28
CA ASN A 41 18.06 1.41 -3.71
C ASN A 41 16.79 1.64 -4.54
N VAL A 42 15.63 1.67 -3.91
CA VAL A 42 14.33 1.87 -4.57
C VAL A 42 13.85 3.28 -4.29
N ASN A 43 14.26 4.20 -5.12
CA ASN A 43 13.75 5.56 -5.14
C ASN A 43 13.48 5.96 -6.59
N ARG A 44 12.85 7.12 -6.77
CA ARG A 44 12.50 7.66 -8.08
C ARG A 44 13.68 7.70 -9.07
N GLU A 45 14.88 8.04 -8.58
CA GLU A 45 16.06 8.25 -9.42
C GLU A 45 16.68 6.94 -9.90
N THR A 46 16.47 5.85 -9.15
CA THR A 46 17.04 4.54 -9.46
C THR A 46 16.13 3.68 -10.33
N ILE A 47 14.85 4.05 -10.48
CA ILE A 47 13.91 3.29 -11.32
C ILE A 47 14.11 3.67 -12.78
N THR A 48 14.53 2.71 -13.58
CA THR A 48 14.82 2.90 -15.02
C THR A 48 13.73 2.39 -15.95
N SER A 49 12.84 1.54 -15.46
CA SER A 49 11.67 1.07 -16.21
C SER A 49 10.54 0.71 -15.25
N PHE A 50 9.31 0.89 -15.70
CA PHE A 50 8.12 0.55 -14.96
C PHE A 50 7.08 -0.05 -15.90
N ASN A 51 6.58 -1.23 -15.59
CA ASN A 51 5.52 -1.89 -16.34
C ASN A 51 4.41 -2.36 -15.40
N GLN A 52 3.18 -2.29 -15.90
CA GLN A 52 2.00 -2.72 -15.16
C GLN A 52 1.18 -3.71 -15.98
N LYS A 53 0.80 -4.83 -15.37
CA LYS A 53 -0.18 -5.78 -15.93
C LYS A 53 -1.35 -5.88 -14.96
N ILE A 54 -2.57 -5.67 -15.45
CA ILE A 54 -3.79 -5.71 -14.64
C ILE A 54 -4.64 -6.90 -15.06
N LYS A 55 -5.21 -7.56 -14.06
CA LYS A 55 -6.28 -8.55 -14.19
C LYS A 55 -7.45 -8.12 -13.34
N ARG A 56 -8.65 -8.22 -13.87
CA ARG A 56 -9.90 -7.89 -13.19
C ARG A 56 -10.90 -9.01 -13.36
N ASP A 57 -11.57 -9.37 -12.28
CA ASP A 57 -12.79 -10.16 -12.30
C ASP A 57 -13.86 -9.50 -11.41
N ASN A 58 -15.03 -10.14 -11.27
CA ASN A 58 -16.16 -9.58 -10.50
C ASN A 58 -15.91 -9.50 -8.98
N ARG A 59 -14.84 -10.11 -8.47
CA ARG A 59 -14.56 -10.24 -7.04
C ARG A 59 -13.29 -9.52 -6.60
N GLN A 60 -12.40 -9.22 -7.55
CA GLN A 60 -11.08 -8.68 -7.23
C GLN A 60 -10.45 -7.97 -8.42
N ILE A 61 -9.51 -7.09 -8.10
CA ILE A 61 -8.61 -6.46 -9.06
C ILE A 61 -7.19 -6.80 -8.64
N GLU A 62 -6.36 -7.25 -9.56
CA GLU A 62 -4.98 -7.58 -9.32
C GLU A 62 -4.09 -6.84 -10.31
N SER A 63 -3.03 -6.21 -9.81
CA SER A 63 -2.00 -5.58 -10.61
C SER A 63 -0.63 -6.15 -10.27
N ILE A 64 0.13 -6.47 -11.31
CA ILE A 64 1.52 -6.89 -11.20
C ILE A 64 2.36 -5.77 -11.78
N TYR A 65 3.21 -5.20 -10.96
CA TYR A 65 4.19 -4.20 -11.33
C TYR A 65 5.55 -4.85 -11.43
N SER A 66 6.25 -4.60 -12.55
CA SER A 66 7.67 -4.90 -12.67
C SER A 66 8.43 -3.61 -12.92
N TYR A 67 9.54 -3.44 -12.25
CA TYR A 67 10.41 -2.28 -12.40
C TYR A 67 11.88 -2.68 -12.27
N LYS A 68 12.75 -1.91 -12.90
CA LYS A 68 14.20 -2.13 -12.79
C LYS A 68 14.80 -1.08 -11.87
N THR A 69 15.60 -1.54 -10.92
CA THR A 69 16.41 -0.69 -10.05
C THR A 69 17.81 -1.26 -9.95
N ASN A 70 18.84 -0.43 -10.16
CA ASN A 70 20.25 -0.87 -10.17
C ASN A 70 20.52 -2.08 -11.07
N GLY A 71 19.83 -2.16 -12.22
CA GLY A 71 19.96 -3.26 -13.18
C GLY A 71 19.25 -4.56 -12.81
N GLN A 72 18.62 -4.63 -11.64
CA GLN A 72 17.82 -5.78 -11.20
C GLN A 72 16.34 -5.55 -11.44
N GLU A 73 15.64 -6.60 -11.86
CA GLU A 73 14.19 -6.57 -12.01
C GLU A 73 13.52 -6.96 -10.70
N GLU A 74 12.63 -6.11 -10.23
CA GLU A 74 11.84 -6.29 -9.02
C GLU A 74 10.36 -6.36 -9.37
N PHE A 75 9.58 -7.08 -8.51
CA PHE A 75 8.16 -7.27 -8.70
C PHE A 75 7.38 -6.93 -7.45
N ILE A 76 6.26 -6.22 -7.64
CA ILE A 76 5.24 -6.02 -6.62
C ILE A 76 3.90 -6.44 -7.23
N ARG A 77 3.16 -7.25 -6.52
CA ARG A 77 1.80 -7.61 -6.89
C ARG A 77 0.85 -7.04 -5.86
N ILE A 78 -0.13 -6.27 -6.30
CA ILE A 78 -1.19 -5.71 -5.46
C ILE A 78 -2.51 -6.34 -5.89
N LYS A 79 -3.28 -6.82 -4.92
CA LYS A 79 -4.59 -7.39 -5.12
C LYS A 79 -5.58 -6.69 -4.20
N PHE A 80 -6.60 -6.08 -4.78
CA PHE A 80 -7.72 -5.51 -4.06
C PHE A 80 -8.89 -6.47 -4.06
N VAL A 81 -9.43 -6.74 -2.88
CA VAL A 81 -10.65 -7.51 -2.68
C VAL A 81 -11.66 -6.60 -1.98
N PRO A 82 -12.72 -6.19 -2.68
CA PRO A 82 -13.76 -5.36 -2.10
C PRO A 82 -14.36 -5.97 -0.81
N PRO A 83 -14.85 -5.16 0.12
CA PRO A 83 -14.92 -3.71 0.05
C PRO A 83 -13.65 -2.99 0.50
N GLY A 84 -12.70 -3.62 1.18
CA GLY A 84 -11.59 -2.88 1.80
C GLY A 84 -10.35 -3.71 2.11
N ARG A 85 -10.13 -4.86 1.47
CA ARG A 85 -8.94 -5.67 1.71
C ARG A 85 -7.94 -5.55 0.58
N ILE A 86 -6.70 -5.24 0.92
CA ILE A 86 -5.57 -5.18 -0.01
C ILE A 86 -4.52 -6.21 0.40
N PHE A 87 -4.02 -6.94 -0.58
CA PHE A 87 -2.84 -7.80 -0.44
C PHE A 87 -1.70 -7.18 -1.25
N ILE A 88 -0.54 -7.04 -0.64
CA ILE A 88 0.68 -6.60 -1.30
C ILE A 88 1.70 -7.73 -1.18
N TYR A 89 2.17 -8.24 -2.33
CA TYR A 89 3.17 -9.29 -2.41
C TYR A 89 4.46 -8.70 -2.96
N LYS A 90 5.59 -8.92 -2.29
CA LYS A 90 6.92 -8.54 -2.79
C LYS A 90 7.77 -9.77 -3.06
N GLY A 91 8.48 -9.75 -4.18
CA GLY A 91 9.28 -10.83 -4.72
C GLY A 91 8.78 -11.26 -6.08
N SER A 92 9.49 -12.19 -6.72
CA SER A 92 9.05 -12.71 -8.02
C SER A 92 7.72 -13.46 -7.90
N PRO A 93 6.98 -13.63 -9.01
CA PRO A 93 5.73 -14.42 -9.01
C PRO A 93 5.90 -15.82 -8.44
N GLU A 94 7.08 -16.43 -8.64
CA GLU A 94 7.43 -17.78 -8.19
C GLU A 94 7.98 -17.82 -6.75
N SER A 95 8.49 -16.67 -6.26
CA SER A 95 9.16 -16.58 -4.96
C SER A 95 8.76 -15.34 -4.18
N THR A 96 7.56 -15.35 -3.62
CA THR A 96 7.10 -14.28 -2.74
C THR A 96 7.91 -14.28 -1.44
N ARG A 97 8.59 -13.17 -1.16
CA ARG A 97 9.42 -12.98 0.05
C ARG A 97 8.57 -12.59 1.25
N TYR A 98 7.61 -11.69 1.04
CA TYR A 98 6.66 -11.32 2.07
C TYR A 98 5.30 -10.91 1.50
N ILE A 99 4.30 -10.93 2.36
CA ILE A 99 2.93 -10.53 2.05
C ILE A 99 2.48 -9.53 3.12
N GLN A 100 1.91 -8.42 2.69
CA GLN A 100 1.14 -7.55 3.56
C GLN A 100 -0.35 -7.74 3.27
N VAL A 101 -1.15 -7.80 4.31
CA VAL A 101 -2.61 -7.77 4.21
C VAL A 101 -3.09 -6.55 4.96
N LEU A 102 -3.77 -5.66 4.26
CA LEU A 102 -4.32 -4.44 4.81
C LEU A 102 -5.85 -4.56 4.81
N ASP A 103 -6.44 -4.53 5.99
CA ASP A 103 -7.89 -4.47 6.17
C ASP A 103 -8.30 -3.04 6.54
N HIS A 104 -9.15 -2.41 5.73
CA HIS A 104 -9.63 -1.05 5.91
C HIS A 104 -11.03 -1.07 6.49
N ILE A 105 -11.18 -0.55 7.69
CA ILE A 105 -12.43 -0.56 8.46
C ILE A 105 -12.91 0.87 8.63
N PRO A 106 -14.05 1.27 8.01
CA PRO A 106 -14.62 2.59 8.25
C PRO A 106 -15.13 2.70 9.68
N LEU A 107 -14.79 3.80 10.35
CA LEU A 107 -15.22 4.12 11.71
C LEU A 107 -16.28 5.25 11.77
N GLY A 108 -16.69 5.75 10.60
CA GLY A 108 -17.57 6.90 10.48
C GLY A 108 -16.85 8.25 10.69
N ASN A 109 -17.52 9.35 10.37
CA ASN A 109 -17.02 10.71 10.57
C ASN A 109 -15.60 10.94 9.98
N ASN A 110 -15.37 10.52 8.74
CA ASN A 110 -14.08 10.61 8.07
C ASN A 110 -12.93 10.03 8.91
N LYS A 111 -13.18 8.87 9.52
CA LYS A 111 -12.18 8.09 10.23
C LYS A 111 -12.21 6.64 9.73
N ALA A 112 -11.06 6.04 9.63
CA ALA A 112 -10.94 4.62 9.36
C ALA A 112 -9.76 4.01 10.11
N ARG A 113 -9.86 2.71 10.39
CA ARG A 113 -8.76 1.90 10.92
C ARG A 113 -8.19 1.04 9.83
N VAL A 114 -6.88 1.02 9.71
CA VAL A 114 -6.15 0.08 8.87
C VAL A 114 -5.45 -0.93 9.76
N ILE A 115 -5.80 -2.20 9.60
CA ILE A 115 -5.10 -3.30 10.25
C ILE A 115 -4.14 -3.89 9.22
N VAL A 116 -2.86 -3.89 9.54
CA VAL A 116 -1.82 -4.43 8.67
C VAL A 116 -1.24 -5.68 9.29
N ARG A 117 -1.32 -6.80 8.54
CA ARG A 117 -0.63 -8.05 8.86
C ARG A 117 0.51 -8.24 7.88
N HIS A 118 1.69 -8.39 8.42
CA HIS A 118 2.92 -8.57 7.65
C HIS A 118 3.43 -10.00 7.81
N TYR A 119 3.32 -10.79 6.76
CA TYR A 119 3.74 -12.19 6.71
C TYR A 119 5.10 -12.30 6.02
N ARG A 120 6.06 -13.01 6.63
CA ARG A 120 7.41 -13.20 6.10
C ARG A 120 7.84 -14.67 6.11
N LYS A 121 8.66 -15.05 5.12
CA LYS A 121 9.27 -16.39 5.04
C LYS A 121 10.66 -16.48 5.69
N PHE A 122 11.28 -15.37 6.01
CA PHE A 122 12.63 -15.28 6.56
C PHE A 122 12.61 -14.93 8.05
N LEU A 123 13.72 -15.18 8.75
CA LEU A 123 13.88 -14.93 10.19
C LEU A 123 12.75 -15.55 11.03
N LYS A 124 12.51 -16.84 10.80
CA LYS A 124 11.45 -17.61 11.48
C LYS A 124 11.78 -17.96 12.94
N ASN A 125 13.03 -17.83 13.36
CA ASN A 125 13.42 -18.15 14.73
C ASN A 125 12.91 -17.08 15.70
N LYS A 126 11.88 -17.43 16.47
CA LYS A 126 11.22 -16.53 17.44
C LYS A 126 12.18 -15.96 18.48
N ILE A 127 13.26 -16.68 18.83
CA ILE A 127 14.25 -16.21 19.78
C ILE A 127 15.00 -15.00 19.22
N PHE A 128 15.37 -15.03 17.93
CA PHE A 128 16.04 -13.91 17.27
C PHE A 128 15.07 -12.76 16.91
N THR A 129 13.82 -13.06 16.60
CA THR A 129 12.82 -12.05 16.26
C THR A 129 12.20 -11.38 17.48
N ASN A 130 12.09 -12.10 18.58
CA ASN A 130 11.68 -11.53 19.88
C ASN A 130 12.83 -10.83 20.63
N LEU A 131 14.08 -11.11 20.27
CA LEU A 131 15.24 -10.36 20.74
C LEU A 131 15.30 -8.98 20.09
N VAL A 132 14.21 -8.23 20.30
CA VAL A 132 14.18 -6.79 20.53
C VAL A 132 14.44 -5.87 19.32
N LEU A 133 15.19 -6.26 18.30
CA LEU A 133 15.60 -5.28 17.29
C LEU A 133 14.71 -5.29 16.03
N PHE A 134 14.31 -6.45 15.56
CA PHE A 134 13.67 -6.53 14.24
C PHE A 134 12.18 -6.16 14.29
N SER A 135 11.43 -6.65 15.27
CA SER A 135 10.02 -6.29 15.44
C SER A 135 9.84 -4.80 15.75
N ASN A 136 10.70 -4.25 16.61
CA ASN A 136 10.69 -2.82 16.93
C ASN A 136 11.12 -1.95 15.73
N LEU A 137 12.11 -2.39 14.95
CA LEU A 137 12.53 -1.69 13.75
C LEU A 137 11.43 -1.70 12.68
N GLN A 138 10.80 -2.85 12.44
CA GLN A 138 9.66 -2.94 11.51
C GLN A 138 8.50 -2.06 11.96
N ARG A 139 8.10 -2.14 13.23
CA ARG A 139 7.04 -1.28 13.77
C ARG A 139 7.37 0.20 13.60
N ARG A 140 8.58 0.63 13.92
CA ARG A 140 9.02 2.03 13.72
C ARG A 140 8.95 2.44 12.25
N THR A 141 9.40 1.58 11.34
CA THR A 141 9.33 1.84 9.90
C THR A 141 7.88 1.96 9.43
N PHE A 142 7.00 1.04 9.85
CA PHE A 142 5.58 1.12 9.52
C PHE A 142 4.92 2.38 10.09
N TYR A 143 5.17 2.71 11.36
CA TYR A 143 4.61 3.93 11.94
C TYR A 143 5.11 5.18 11.22
N LYS A 144 6.36 5.20 10.76
CA LYS A 144 6.88 6.32 9.99
C LYS A 144 6.18 6.43 8.63
N ILE A 145 6.07 5.34 7.88
CA ILE A 145 5.33 5.26 6.60
C ILE A 145 3.89 5.75 6.80
N PHE A 146 3.17 5.18 7.76
CA PHE A 146 1.78 5.57 8.03
C PHE A 146 1.64 7.02 8.53
N THR A 147 2.64 7.57 9.20
CA THR A 147 2.64 8.98 9.58
C THR A 147 2.76 9.89 8.36
N GLU A 148 3.62 9.52 7.41
CA GLU A 148 3.77 10.22 6.13
C GLU A 148 2.45 10.18 5.34
N ASP A 149 1.84 9.01 5.18
CA ASP A 149 0.53 8.82 4.55
C ASP A 149 -0.57 9.61 5.27
N TYR A 150 -0.59 9.57 6.59
CA TYR A 150 -1.57 10.26 7.41
C TYR A 150 -1.57 11.77 7.16
N LEU A 151 -0.39 12.38 7.05
CA LEU A 151 -0.28 13.83 6.80
C LEU A 151 -0.87 14.22 5.45
N VAL A 152 -0.62 13.43 4.41
CA VAL A 152 -1.16 13.67 3.06
C VAL A 152 -2.67 13.46 3.03
N LEU A 153 -3.13 12.32 3.50
CA LEU A 153 -4.55 11.98 3.50
C LEU A 153 -5.40 12.95 4.32
N ARG A 154 -4.88 13.40 5.47
CA ARG A 154 -5.52 14.42 6.28
C ARG A 154 -5.64 15.74 5.53
N THR A 155 -4.58 16.15 4.83
CA THR A 155 -4.58 17.39 4.04
C THR A 155 -5.54 17.30 2.86
N GLN A 156 -5.56 16.16 2.15
CA GLN A 156 -6.51 15.92 1.06
C GLN A 156 -7.95 15.98 1.56
N THR A 157 -8.27 15.26 2.63
CA THR A 157 -9.61 15.25 3.24
C THR A 157 -10.04 16.64 3.66
N PHE A 158 -9.15 17.42 4.27
CA PHE A 158 -9.43 18.79 4.64
C PHE A 158 -9.71 19.67 3.42
N ASN A 159 -8.88 19.59 2.38
CA ASN A 159 -9.06 20.38 1.16
C ASN A 159 -10.38 20.04 0.43
N GLU A 160 -10.77 18.76 0.42
CA GLU A 160 -12.07 18.34 -0.13
C GLU A 160 -13.24 18.90 0.68
N GLN A 161 -13.19 18.85 2.01
CA GLN A 161 -14.21 19.40 2.89
C GLN A 161 -14.36 20.93 2.75
N MET A 162 -13.26 21.63 2.51
CA MET A 162 -13.24 23.07 2.27
C MET A 162 -13.59 23.45 0.82
N GLY A 163 -13.79 22.46 -0.07
CA GLY A 163 -14.11 22.70 -1.47
C GLY A 163 -12.93 23.18 -2.32
N TYR A 164 -11.70 23.10 -1.81
CA TYR A 164 -10.50 23.49 -2.58
C TYR A 164 -10.14 22.45 -3.64
N ILE A 165 -10.49 21.19 -3.42
CA ILE A 165 -10.32 20.10 -4.38
C ILE A 165 -11.69 19.48 -4.65
N GLN A 166 -12.06 19.37 -5.93
CA GLN A 166 -13.25 18.65 -6.36
C GLN A 166 -12.83 17.25 -6.79
N LYS A 167 -13.53 16.22 -6.29
CA LYS A 167 -13.26 14.81 -6.61
C LYS A 167 -13.22 14.53 -8.11
N ASP A 168 -14.07 15.23 -8.86
CA ASP A 168 -14.22 15.06 -10.31
C ASP A 168 -13.05 15.66 -11.14
N ASN A 169 -12.19 16.45 -10.51
CA ASN A 169 -11.06 17.10 -11.17
C ASN A 169 -9.72 16.37 -11.00
N VAL A 170 -9.72 15.19 -10.37
CA VAL A 170 -8.52 14.38 -10.20
C VAL A 170 -8.16 13.73 -11.56
N LYS A 171 -7.01 14.11 -12.12
CA LYS A 171 -6.45 13.46 -13.30
C LYS A 171 -5.59 12.29 -12.86
N LEU A 172 -6.01 11.09 -13.24
CA LEU A 172 -5.20 9.88 -13.08
C LEU A 172 -4.17 9.78 -14.20
N LEU A 173 -2.95 9.39 -13.85
CA LEU A 173 -1.90 9.08 -14.82
C LEU A 173 -2.16 7.71 -15.45
N GLY A 174 -1.48 7.41 -16.57
CA GLY A 174 -1.66 6.12 -17.26
C GLY A 174 -1.29 4.91 -16.44
N GLU A 175 -0.44 5.09 -15.44
CA GLU A 175 0.02 4.08 -14.47
C GLU A 175 -0.94 3.88 -13.29
N ASP A 176 -1.94 4.78 -13.11
CA ASP A 176 -2.91 4.73 -12.00
C ASP A 176 -4.13 3.85 -12.30
N LYS A 177 -4.00 2.91 -13.23
CA LYS A 177 -5.12 2.04 -13.65
C LYS A 177 -5.75 1.26 -12.51
N MET A 178 -4.97 0.89 -11.50
CA MET A 178 -5.48 0.18 -10.32
C MET A 178 -6.42 1.09 -9.51
N VAL A 179 -6.03 2.34 -9.33
CA VAL A 179 -6.83 3.39 -8.68
C VAL A 179 -8.08 3.69 -9.49
N GLN A 180 -7.96 3.81 -10.80
CA GLN A 180 -9.11 4.03 -11.68
C GLN A 180 -10.15 2.91 -11.55
N TYR A 181 -9.72 1.63 -11.62
CA TYR A 181 -10.64 0.51 -11.45
C TYR A 181 -11.28 0.44 -10.06
N TYR A 182 -10.58 0.88 -9.03
CA TYR A 182 -11.15 1.01 -7.69
C TYR A 182 -12.29 2.04 -7.65
N TRP A 183 -12.09 3.22 -8.23
CA TRP A 183 -13.13 4.26 -8.30
C TRP A 183 -14.31 3.82 -9.15
N ASP A 184 -14.08 3.18 -10.29
CA ASP A 184 -15.14 2.58 -11.10
C ASP A 184 -15.97 1.56 -10.31
N TRP A 185 -15.28 0.72 -9.53
CA TRP A 185 -15.96 -0.24 -8.67
C TRP A 185 -16.78 0.49 -7.59
N LEU A 186 -16.22 1.46 -6.91
CA LEU A 186 -16.87 2.19 -5.82
C LEU A 186 -18.14 2.91 -6.31
N GLN A 187 -18.09 3.56 -7.48
CA GLN A 187 -19.24 4.23 -8.09
C GLN A 187 -20.38 3.25 -8.46
N ASN A 188 -20.06 2.02 -8.82
CA ASN A 188 -21.05 1.02 -9.17
C ASN A 188 -21.58 0.22 -7.97
N ALA A 189 -20.93 0.32 -6.80
CA ALA A 189 -21.30 -0.40 -5.58
C ALA A 189 -22.17 0.45 -4.64
N LEU A 190 -22.21 1.77 -4.82
CA LEU A 190 -23.01 2.74 -4.07
C LEU A 190 -24.26 3.12 -4.86
#